data_bdd42f2a4a6feb1143ea3374ca1e581a
#
_entry.id   bdd42f2a4a6feb1143ea3374ca1e581a
#
_cell.length_a   1.000
_cell.length_b   1.000
_cell.length_c   1.000
_cell.angle_alpha   90.00
_cell.angle_beta   90.00
_cell.angle_gamma   90.00
#
_symmetry.space_group_name_H-M   'P 1'
#
loop_
_entity.id
_entity.type
_entity.pdbx_description
1 polymer ?
#
loop_
_entity_poly.entity_id
_entity_poly.type
_entity_poly.pdbx_seq_one_letter_code
_entity_poly.pdbx_strand_id
1 'polypeptide(L)'
;MSQRQSVAADAGKHGKTTVAYQHILYDVSDKIATITLHRPDRMNAWTPIMERDVRHAMEAASADDNVRVIVLTGSGRAFCAGADMDALKGLDPDDIKRAQSLPAFDMNRRADWQARYAYYPSIPKPVIGMLNGATAGIGLVHALYCDLRFAADNTVFTTAFSRRGLIAEHGISWMLPRIVGHANALDLLMSARRVQSDEALRIGLVNRLYPSDQLREQTYAYARDLADFVSPSAIAVIKRQLYDVPFQTLAEATVDANREMVVALRGSDFREGVASFMEKRPPRFTGK
;
A
#
# COMPACT_ATOMS: atom_id res chain seq x y z
N MET A 1 6.28 6.01 -40.04
CA MET A 1 6.82 4.67 -39.77
C MET A 1 7.85 4.79 -38.68
N SER A 2 7.47 4.52 -37.44
CA SER A 2 8.35 4.54 -36.28
C SER A 2 8.30 3.17 -35.63
N GLN A 3 9.43 2.50 -35.56
CA GLN A 3 9.59 1.14 -35.07
C GLN A 3 9.40 1.08 -33.58
N ARG A 4 8.47 0.26 -33.12
CA ARG A 4 8.36 -0.17 -31.72
C ARG A 4 9.42 -1.24 -31.47
N GLN A 5 10.44 -0.92 -30.70
CA GLN A 5 11.34 -1.94 -30.15
C GLN A 5 10.65 -2.61 -28.95
N SER A 6 10.27 -3.88 -29.13
CA SER A 6 9.88 -4.78 -28.06
C SER A 6 11.16 -5.31 -27.40
N VAL A 7 11.35 -5.01 -26.12
CA VAL A 7 12.38 -5.68 -25.32
C VAL A 7 11.78 -7.00 -24.85
N ALA A 8 12.20 -8.09 -25.50
CA ALA A 8 11.91 -9.45 -25.04
C ALA A 8 12.83 -9.78 -23.88
N ALA A 9 12.28 -10.04 -22.71
CA ALA A 9 13.01 -10.59 -21.58
C ALA A 9 12.95 -12.12 -21.63
N ASP A 10 14.08 -12.72 -21.38
CA ASP A 10 14.40 -14.15 -21.43
C ASP A 10 13.50 -14.99 -20.50
N ALA A 11 12.91 -16.04 -21.04
CA ALA A 11 11.95 -16.90 -20.36
C ALA A 11 12.66 -18.00 -19.57
N GLY A 12 12.88 -17.77 -18.28
CA GLY A 12 13.21 -18.82 -17.31
C GLY A 12 12.01 -19.75 -17.08
N LYS A 13 12.24 -21.05 -17.24
CA LYS A 13 11.27 -22.16 -17.16
C LYS A 13 10.51 -22.20 -15.85
N HIS A 14 9.32 -21.60 -15.79
CA HIS A 14 8.16 -22.01 -14.95
C HIS A 14 6.96 -21.29 -15.55
N GLY A 15 5.97 -22.01 -16.05
CA GLY A 15 4.83 -21.47 -16.77
C GLY A 15 3.93 -20.56 -15.92
N LYS A 16 4.36 -19.30 -15.74
CA LYS A 16 3.52 -18.21 -15.25
C LYS A 16 3.09 -17.39 -16.45
N THR A 17 1.80 -17.31 -16.67
CA THR A 17 1.19 -16.36 -17.61
C THR A 17 1.63 -14.97 -17.20
N THR A 18 2.55 -14.36 -17.92
CA THR A 18 3.01 -12.99 -17.65
C THR A 18 1.87 -12.05 -18.02
N VAL A 19 1.14 -11.54 -17.04
CA VAL A 19 0.14 -10.50 -17.28
C VAL A 19 0.89 -9.23 -17.66
N ALA A 20 0.68 -8.76 -18.88
CA ALA A 20 1.25 -7.49 -19.33
C ALA A 20 0.41 -6.34 -18.77
N TYR A 21 0.92 -5.66 -17.74
CA TYR A 21 0.32 -4.44 -17.21
C TYR A 21 0.55 -3.26 -18.17
N GLN A 22 -0.41 -2.34 -18.21
CA GLN A 22 -0.36 -1.18 -19.12
C GLN A 22 0.11 0.10 -18.42
N HIS A 23 -0.33 0.31 -17.16
CA HIS A 23 -0.07 1.55 -16.42
C HIS A 23 0.76 1.35 -15.15
N ILE A 24 1.30 0.16 -14.96
CA ILE A 24 2.25 -0.13 -13.87
C ILE A 24 3.41 -0.98 -14.38
N LEU A 25 4.50 -0.99 -13.59
CA LEU A 25 5.52 -2.02 -13.65
C LEU A 25 5.38 -2.90 -12.41
N TYR A 26 5.59 -4.20 -12.57
CA TYR A 26 5.55 -5.17 -11.48
C TYR A 26 6.81 -6.03 -11.50
N ASP A 27 7.50 -6.08 -10.39
CA ASP A 27 8.71 -6.88 -10.20
C ASP A 27 8.69 -7.57 -8.86
N VAL A 28 9.27 -8.76 -8.76
CA VAL A 28 9.48 -9.49 -7.48
C VAL A 28 10.94 -9.84 -7.36
N SER A 29 11.60 -9.28 -6.38
CA SER A 29 13.01 -9.50 -6.07
C SER A 29 13.20 -9.50 -4.56
N ASP A 30 14.09 -10.34 -4.03
CA ASP A 30 14.43 -10.40 -2.60
C ASP A 30 13.19 -10.52 -1.69
N LYS A 31 12.20 -11.32 -2.09
CA LYS A 31 10.91 -11.50 -1.40
C LYS A 31 10.06 -10.21 -1.32
N ILE A 32 10.37 -9.20 -2.10
CA ILE A 32 9.67 -7.93 -2.16
C ILE A 32 9.00 -7.79 -3.52
N ALA A 33 7.68 -7.62 -3.53
CA ALA A 33 6.94 -7.23 -4.72
C ALA A 33 6.96 -5.70 -4.83
N THR A 34 7.42 -5.18 -5.96
CA THR A 34 7.40 -3.75 -6.25
C THR A 34 6.35 -3.45 -7.31
N ILE A 35 5.37 -2.63 -6.94
CA ILE A 35 4.36 -2.09 -7.85
C ILE A 35 4.71 -0.63 -8.12
N THR A 36 5.09 -0.32 -9.36
CA THR A 36 5.45 1.04 -9.74
C THR A 36 4.38 1.63 -10.67
N LEU A 37 3.69 2.67 -10.22
CA LEU A 37 2.79 3.44 -11.06
C LEU A 37 3.59 4.01 -12.23
N HIS A 38 3.20 3.73 -13.48
CA HIS A 38 4.04 3.99 -14.65
C HIS A 38 3.32 4.76 -15.76
N ARG A 39 3.11 6.04 -15.50
CA ARG A 39 2.71 7.08 -16.47
C ARG A 39 3.49 8.37 -16.17
N PRO A 40 4.83 8.35 -16.24
CA PRO A 40 5.67 9.46 -15.78
C PRO A 40 5.36 10.78 -16.49
N ASP A 41 5.01 10.75 -17.77
CA ASP A 41 4.64 11.93 -18.58
C ASP A 41 3.34 12.59 -18.11
N ARG A 42 2.52 11.88 -17.36
CA ARG A 42 1.27 12.35 -16.76
C ARG A 42 1.35 12.40 -15.23
N MET A 43 2.57 12.41 -14.65
CA MET A 43 2.80 12.39 -13.21
C MET A 43 2.03 11.24 -12.51
N ASN A 44 1.94 10.10 -13.15
CA ASN A 44 1.22 8.91 -12.69
C ASN A 44 -0.26 9.18 -12.36
N ALA A 45 -0.91 10.07 -13.12
CA ALA A 45 -2.33 10.36 -12.97
C ALA A 45 -3.15 9.07 -13.11
N TRP A 46 -4.07 8.88 -12.15
CA TRP A 46 -4.84 7.67 -11.95
C TRP A 46 -5.92 7.48 -13.02
N THR A 47 -5.99 6.29 -13.59
CA THR A 47 -6.97 5.91 -14.61
C THR A 47 -7.66 4.59 -14.22
N PRO A 48 -8.82 4.25 -14.82
CA PRO A 48 -9.44 2.94 -14.63
C PRO A 48 -8.54 1.75 -15.00
N ILE A 49 -7.62 1.95 -15.97
CA ILE A 49 -6.63 0.93 -16.32
C ILE A 49 -5.63 0.74 -15.17
N MET A 50 -5.09 1.84 -14.64
CA MET A 50 -4.15 1.79 -13.51
C MET A 50 -4.79 1.16 -12.27
N GLU A 51 -6.06 1.46 -12.01
CA GLU A 51 -6.83 0.85 -10.92
C GLU A 51 -6.89 -0.67 -11.03
N ARG A 52 -7.29 -1.17 -12.19
CA ARG A 52 -7.33 -2.61 -12.46
C ARG A 52 -5.97 -3.24 -12.34
N ASP A 53 -4.94 -2.61 -12.92
CA ASP A 53 -3.57 -3.12 -12.93
C ASP A 53 -3.00 -3.19 -11.50
N VAL A 54 -3.17 -2.13 -10.68
CA VAL A 54 -2.72 -2.10 -9.27
C VAL A 54 -3.46 -3.14 -8.45
N ARG A 55 -4.79 -3.24 -8.58
CA ARG A 55 -5.57 -4.23 -7.83
C ARG A 55 -5.11 -5.64 -8.15
N HIS A 56 -4.98 -5.99 -9.43
CA HIS A 56 -4.51 -7.31 -9.86
C HIS A 56 -3.07 -7.59 -9.35
N ALA A 57 -2.16 -6.62 -9.41
CA ALA A 57 -0.80 -6.78 -8.89
C ALA A 57 -0.78 -6.99 -7.37
N MET A 58 -1.65 -6.30 -6.61
CA MET A 58 -1.81 -6.50 -5.16
C MET A 58 -2.37 -7.89 -4.85
N GLU A 59 -3.35 -8.39 -5.62
CA GLU A 59 -3.88 -9.76 -5.51
C GLU A 59 -2.78 -10.79 -5.78
N ALA A 60 -2.04 -10.64 -6.87
CA ALA A 60 -0.93 -11.50 -7.22
C ALA A 60 0.17 -11.52 -6.14
N ALA A 61 0.59 -10.35 -5.66
CA ALA A 61 1.58 -10.22 -4.59
C ALA A 61 1.07 -10.81 -3.25
N SER A 62 -0.22 -10.64 -2.95
CA SER A 62 -0.85 -11.20 -1.75
C SER A 62 -0.82 -12.73 -1.76
N ALA A 63 -1.07 -13.34 -2.91
CA ALA A 63 -1.15 -14.79 -3.09
C ALA A 63 0.21 -15.50 -3.31
N ASP A 64 1.27 -14.77 -3.69
CA ASP A 64 2.58 -15.37 -3.97
C ASP A 64 3.36 -15.65 -2.68
N ASP A 65 3.56 -16.90 -2.33
CA ASP A 65 4.31 -17.34 -1.13
C ASP A 65 5.78 -16.85 -1.11
N ASN A 66 6.35 -16.50 -2.27
CA ASN A 66 7.69 -15.92 -2.35
C ASN A 66 7.72 -14.43 -2.00
N VAL A 67 6.58 -13.77 -1.90
CA VAL A 67 6.48 -12.35 -1.51
C VAL A 67 6.24 -12.23 -0.01
N ARG A 68 7.03 -11.41 0.67
CA ARG A 68 6.90 -11.09 2.10
C ARG A 68 6.47 -9.66 2.36
N VAL A 69 6.87 -8.74 1.48
CA VAL A 69 6.58 -7.30 1.57
C VAL A 69 6.16 -6.78 0.21
N ILE A 70 5.26 -5.80 0.19
CA ILE A 70 4.84 -5.10 -1.02
C ILE A 70 5.29 -3.65 -0.91
N VAL A 71 5.94 -3.12 -1.94
CA VAL A 71 6.30 -1.70 -2.07
C VAL A 71 5.48 -1.10 -3.21
N LEU A 72 4.73 -0.04 -2.91
CA LEU A 72 4.00 0.75 -3.91
C LEU A 72 4.71 2.09 -4.11
N THR A 73 5.06 2.43 -5.34
CA THR A 73 5.78 3.65 -5.69
C THR A 73 5.34 4.23 -7.03
N GLY A 74 5.90 5.38 -7.42
CA GLY A 74 5.69 5.99 -8.73
C GLY A 74 6.97 6.10 -9.54
N SER A 75 6.89 6.04 -10.86
CA SER A 75 8.01 6.35 -11.75
C SER A 75 8.15 7.87 -11.97
N GLY A 76 9.38 8.31 -12.17
CA GLY A 76 9.68 9.73 -12.42
C GLY A 76 9.50 10.61 -11.18
N ARG A 77 9.01 11.84 -11.37
CA ARG A 77 8.99 12.91 -10.35
C ARG A 77 7.77 12.93 -9.42
N ALA A 78 6.86 11.99 -9.54
CA ALA A 78 5.64 11.94 -8.74
C ALA A 78 5.36 10.51 -8.27
N PHE A 79 4.79 10.37 -7.09
CA PHE A 79 4.10 9.15 -6.72
C PHE A 79 2.81 9.03 -7.54
N CYS A 80 1.84 9.92 -7.32
CA CYS A 80 0.61 10.02 -8.12
C CYS A 80 -0.01 11.41 -7.90
N ALA A 81 -0.18 12.18 -8.97
CA ALA A 81 -0.68 13.56 -8.91
C ALA A 81 -2.22 13.67 -8.82
N GLY A 82 -2.93 12.57 -8.67
CA GLY A 82 -4.39 12.52 -8.56
C GLY A 82 -5.05 11.84 -9.76
N ALA A 83 -6.36 11.97 -9.88
CA ALA A 83 -7.10 11.39 -11.00
C ALA A 83 -6.72 12.05 -12.34
N ASP A 84 -6.73 11.27 -13.41
CA ASP A 84 -6.54 11.79 -14.75
C ASP A 84 -7.70 12.73 -15.13
N MET A 85 -7.37 13.96 -15.51
CA MET A 85 -8.39 15.00 -15.77
C MET A 85 -9.28 14.67 -16.97
N ASP A 86 -8.75 13.93 -17.94
CA ASP A 86 -9.56 13.52 -19.09
C ASP A 86 -10.56 12.41 -18.68
N ALA A 87 -10.17 11.54 -17.75
CA ALA A 87 -11.07 10.56 -17.15
C ALA A 87 -12.15 11.23 -16.27
N LEU A 88 -11.83 12.30 -15.56
CA LEU A 88 -12.80 13.05 -14.74
C LEU A 88 -13.87 13.77 -15.57
N LYS A 89 -13.52 14.31 -16.75
CA LYS A 89 -14.49 15.00 -17.62
C LYS A 89 -15.62 14.10 -18.15
N GLY A 90 -15.33 12.79 -18.26
CA GLY A 90 -16.29 11.79 -18.75
C GLY A 90 -16.97 10.98 -17.66
N LEU A 91 -16.83 11.37 -16.37
CA LEU A 91 -17.44 10.61 -15.27
C LEU A 91 -18.95 10.73 -15.28
N ASP A 92 -19.60 9.57 -15.43
CA ASP A 92 -21.03 9.39 -15.16
C ASP A 92 -21.21 8.91 -13.71
N PRO A 93 -22.09 9.53 -12.88
CA PRO A 93 -22.42 9.04 -11.55
C PRO A 93 -22.80 7.55 -11.50
N ASP A 94 -23.40 7.02 -12.56
CA ASP A 94 -23.74 5.59 -12.64
C ASP A 94 -22.53 4.68 -12.88
N ASP A 95 -21.43 5.19 -13.46
CA ASP A 95 -20.17 4.47 -13.53
C ASP A 95 -19.52 4.29 -12.13
N ILE A 96 -19.71 5.26 -11.26
CA ILE A 96 -19.25 5.17 -9.87
C ILE A 96 -20.01 4.07 -9.13
N LYS A 97 -21.32 3.96 -9.31
CA LYS A 97 -22.13 2.87 -8.73
C LYS A 97 -21.70 1.50 -9.23
N ARG A 98 -21.42 1.36 -10.54
CA ARG A 98 -20.88 0.11 -11.12
C ARG A 98 -19.53 -0.25 -10.57
N ALA A 99 -18.65 0.73 -10.36
CA ALA A 99 -17.32 0.51 -9.77
C ALA A 99 -17.36 0.14 -8.27
N GLN A 100 -18.49 0.40 -7.57
CA GLN A 100 -18.70 -0.04 -6.19
C GLN A 100 -19.09 -1.53 -6.09
N SER A 101 -19.47 -2.17 -7.20
CA SER A 101 -19.85 -3.59 -7.27
C SER A 101 -18.70 -4.54 -7.57
N LEU A 102 -17.44 -4.11 -7.36
CA LEU A 102 -16.29 -4.99 -7.54
C LEU A 102 -16.35 -6.19 -6.58
N PRO A 103 -15.91 -7.38 -7.01
CA PRO A 103 -15.79 -8.53 -6.12
C PRO A 103 -14.95 -8.20 -4.90
N ALA A 104 -15.26 -8.82 -3.77
CA ALA A 104 -14.44 -8.69 -2.56
C ALA A 104 -12.99 -9.08 -2.87
N PHE A 105 -12.04 -8.36 -2.26
CA PHE A 105 -10.62 -8.68 -2.39
C PHE A 105 -10.27 -9.99 -1.66
N ASP A 106 -10.80 -10.16 -0.46
CA ASP A 106 -10.68 -11.38 0.35
C ASP A 106 -11.98 -11.61 1.14
N MET A 107 -12.74 -12.64 0.77
CA MET A 107 -14.02 -13.01 1.40
C MET A 107 -13.90 -13.38 2.89
N ASN A 108 -12.69 -13.69 3.37
CA ASN A 108 -12.44 -14.04 4.77
C ASN A 108 -12.15 -12.82 5.65
N ARG A 109 -12.15 -11.63 5.07
CA ARG A 109 -11.90 -10.36 5.77
C ARG A 109 -13.17 -9.56 5.94
N ARG A 110 -13.12 -8.59 6.86
CA ARG A 110 -14.25 -7.69 7.14
C ARG A 110 -14.75 -7.00 5.87
N ALA A 111 -16.06 -6.84 5.79
CA ALA A 111 -16.71 -6.11 4.69
C ALA A 111 -16.19 -4.66 4.55
N ASP A 112 -15.79 -4.02 5.67
CA ASP A 112 -15.19 -2.68 5.69
C ASP A 112 -13.95 -2.57 4.78
N TRP A 113 -13.16 -3.66 4.65
CA TRP A 113 -11.93 -3.71 3.87
C TRP A 113 -12.13 -4.34 2.48
N GLN A 114 -13.32 -4.23 1.90
CA GLN A 114 -13.62 -4.77 0.56
C GLN A 114 -14.01 -3.69 -0.46
N ALA A 115 -14.17 -2.44 -0.01
CA ALA A 115 -14.50 -1.34 -0.91
C ALA A 115 -13.37 -1.06 -1.91
N ARG A 116 -13.73 -0.40 -3.00
CA ARG A 116 -12.92 -0.17 -4.22
C ARG A 116 -11.43 0.09 -3.98
N TYR A 117 -11.06 0.90 -2.99
CA TYR A 117 -9.67 1.23 -2.65
C TYR A 117 -9.29 0.81 -1.22
N ALA A 118 -10.26 0.41 -0.39
CA ALA A 118 -10.04 0.11 1.02
C ALA A 118 -9.60 -1.35 1.28
N TYR A 119 -9.06 -2.05 0.30
CA TYR A 119 -8.70 -3.48 0.44
C TYR A 119 -7.28 -3.72 0.97
N TYR A 120 -6.42 -2.73 1.08
CA TYR A 120 -5.03 -2.88 1.55
C TYR A 120 -4.92 -3.52 2.95
N PRO A 121 -5.81 -3.19 3.92
CA PRO A 121 -5.84 -3.89 5.20
C PRO A 121 -6.15 -5.39 5.12
N SER A 122 -6.81 -5.84 4.05
CA SER A 122 -7.07 -7.28 3.80
C SER A 122 -5.83 -8.06 3.39
N ILE A 123 -4.80 -7.40 2.86
CA ILE A 123 -3.54 -8.03 2.43
C ILE A 123 -2.76 -8.49 3.68
N PRO A 124 -2.41 -9.78 3.82
CA PRO A 124 -1.72 -10.28 5.03
C PRO A 124 -0.23 -9.91 5.09
N LYS A 125 0.25 -9.15 4.13
CA LYS A 125 1.65 -8.71 3.99
C LYS A 125 1.76 -7.22 4.21
N PRO A 126 2.91 -6.70 4.73
CA PRO A 126 3.13 -5.26 4.81
C PRO A 126 3.08 -4.60 3.44
N VAL A 127 2.38 -3.47 3.34
CA VAL A 127 2.35 -2.62 2.16
C VAL A 127 3.02 -1.29 2.51
N ILE A 128 4.15 -1.00 1.89
CA ILE A 128 4.94 0.22 2.11
C ILE A 128 4.74 1.16 0.93
N GLY A 129 4.19 2.34 1.18
CA GLY A 129 4.17 3.43 0.21
C GLY A 129 5.54 4.11 0.19
N MET A 130 6.28 3.99 -0.91
CA MET A 130 7.52 4.72 -1.18
C MET A 130 7.18 5.94 -2.04
N LEU A 131 6.98 7.09 -1.37
CA LEU A 131 6.41 8.30 -1.94
C LEU A 131 7.53 9.19 -2.50
N ASN A 132 7.86 8.99 -3.75
CA ASN A 132 9.01 9.60 -4.43
C ASN A 132 8.77 11.02 -4.95
N GLY A 133 7.62 11.63 -4.66
CA GLY A 133 7.28 12.99 -5.11
C GLY A 133 5.80 13.29 -4.97
N ALA A 134 5.29 14.23 -5.78
CA ALA A 134 3.92 14.73 -5.66
C ALA A 134 2.88 13.63 -5.43
N THR A 135 2.10 13.78 -4.35
CA THR A 135 1.10 12.80 -3.88
C THR A 135 -0.21 13.55 -3.62
N ALA A 136 -1.19 13.43 -4.51
CA ALA A 136 -2.39 14.25 -4.49
C ALA A 136 -3.68 13.46 -4.75
N GLY A 137 -4.80 13.91 -4.16
CA GLY A 137 -6.13 13.36 -4.39
C GLY A 137 -6.16 11.84 -4.18
N ILE A 138 -6.55 11.09 -5.21
CA ILE A 138 -6.58 9.62 -5.16
C ILE A 138 -5.19 9.00 -4.92
N GLY A 139 -4.11 9.66 -5.34
CA GLY A 139 -2.75 9.23 -5.01
C GLY A 139 -2.50 9.28 -3.49
N LEU A 140 -2.99 10.33 -2.81
CA LEU A 140 -2.92 10.40 -1.36
C LEU A 140 -3.81 9.33 -0.70
N VAL A 141 -4.99 9.03 -1.26
CA VAL A 141 -5.85 7.94 -0.77
C VAL A 141 -5.08 6.61 -0.75
N HIS A 142 -4.43 6.25 -1.85
CA HIS A 142 -3.62 5.02 -1.90
C HIS A 142 -2.45 5.03 -0.92
N ALA A 143 -1.79 6.18 -0.76
CA ALA A 143 -0.72 6.33 0.23
C ALA A 143 -1.25 6.10 1.66
N LEU A 144 -2.45 6.60 2.00
CA LEU A 144 -3.06 6.44 3.33
C LEU A 144 -3.46 4.98 3.63
N TYR A 145 -3.81 4.20 2.60
CA TYR A 145 -4.11 2.78 2.76
C TYR A 145 -2.86 1.89 2.84
N CYS A 146 -1.68 2.36 2.46
CA CYS A 146 -0.44 1.67 2.78
C CYS A 146 -0.23 1.60 4.29
N ASP A 147 0.33 0.49 4.81
CA ASP A 147 0.61 0.33 6.24
C ASP A 147 1.64 1.36 6.73
N LEU A 148 2.68 1.55 5.94
CA LEU A 148 3.74 2.52 6.19
C LEU A 148 3.92 3.45 4.98
N ARG A 149 4.31 4.70 5.24
CA ARG A 149 4.57 5.73 4.24
C ARG A 149 5.96 6.31 4.47
N PHE A 150 6.87 6.06 3.54
CA PHE A 150 8.20 6.68 3.51
C PHE A 150 8.24 7.65 2.36
N ALA A 151 8.68 8.86 2.59
CA ALA A 151 8.63 9.92 1.59
C ALA A 151 10.01 10.54 1.33
N ALA A 152 10.19 11.04 0.13
CA ALA A 152 11.30 11.90 -0.21
C ALA A 152 11.12 13.29 0.43
N ASP A 153 12.22 13.93 0.78
CA ASP A 153 12.27 15.26 1.40
C ASP A 153 11.66 16.37 0.55
N ASN A 154 11.56 16.17 -0.76
CA ASN A 154 10.94 17.09 -1.72
C ASN A 154 9.48 16.73 -2.08
N THR A 155 8.86 15.79 -1.36
CA THR A 155 7.48 15.37 -1.61
C THR A 155 6.49 16.45 -1.15
N VAL A 156 5.46 16.68 -1.96
CA VAL A 156 4.35 17.58 -1.65
C VAL A 156 3.04 16.82 -1.66
N PHE A 157 2.24 17.02 -0.61
CA PHE A 157 0.96 16.35 -0.43
C PHE A 157 -0.21 17.34 -0.54
N THR A 158 -1.35 16.88 -1.04
CA THR A 158 -2.62 17.62 -0.98
C THR A 158 -3.80 16.64 -1.12
N THR A 159 -4.87 16.89 -0.41
CA THR A 159 -6.13 16.14 -0.60
C THR A 159 -6.79 16.50 -1.94
N ALA A 160 -6.64 17.74 -2.38
CA ALA A 160 -7.10 18.27 -3.66
C ALA A 160 -8.63 18.32 -3.88
N PHE A 161 -9.44 17.58 -3.11
CA PHE A 161 -10.87 17.38 -3.35
C PHE A 161 -11.69 18.67 -3.26
N SER A 162 -11.69 19.36 -2.13
CA SER A 162 -12.53 20.54 -1.88
C SER A 162 -12.30 21.68 -2.88
N ARG A 163 -11.07 21.85 -3.36
CA ARG A 163 -10.74 22.84 -4.40
C ARG A 163 -11.28 22.49 -5.79
N ARG A 164 -11.87 21.30 -5.95
CA ARG A 164 -12.54 20.83 -7.17
C ARG A 164 -14.03 20.59 -6.97
N GLY A 165 -14.59 21.05 -5.84
CA GLY A 165 -16.01 20.83 -5.50
C GLY A 165 -16.32 19.37 -5.14
N LEU A 166 -15.27 18.54 -4.84
CA LEU A 166 -15.40 17.17 -4.41
C LEU A 166 -15.36 17.06 -2.88
N ILE A 167 -15.92 15.98 -2.36
CA ILE A 167 -15.97 15.69 -0.92
C ILE A 167 -14.76 14.84 -0.48
N ALA A 168 -14.73 14.41 0.77
CA ALA A 168 -13.75 13.46 1.28
C ALA A 168 -14.08 12.04 0.78
N GLU A 169 -13.62 11.72 -0.44
CA GLU A 169 -13.93 10.50 -1.16
C GLU A 169 -13.15 9.28 -0.67
N HIS A 170 -13.58 8.08 -1.07
CA HIS A 170 -12.82 6.83 -0.93
C HIS A 170 -12.42 6.47 0.51
N GLY A 171 -13.19 6.88 1.49
CA GLY A 171 -12.93 6.59 2.91
C GLY A 171 -11.80 7.43 3.53
N ILE A 172 -11.31 8.48 2.85
CA ILE A 172 -10.27 9.36 3.42
C ILE A 172 -10.76 10.08 4.69
N SER A 173 -12.06 10.35 4.81
CA SER A 173 -12.68 10.92 6.02
C SER A 173 -12.58 9.99 7.24
N TRP A 174 -12.41 8.68 7.01
CA TRP A 174 -12.21 7.70 8.06
C TRP A 174 -10.70 7.47 8.33
N MET A 175 -9.88 7.34 7.28
CA MET A 175 -8.45 7.03 7.40
C MET A 175 -7.62 8.22 7.88
N LEU A 176 -7.78 9.40 7.27
CA LEU A 176 -6.91 10.54 7.53
C LEU A 176 -6.91 10.98 9.00
N PRO A 177 -8.09 11.15 9.68
CA PRO A 177 -8.07 11.58 11.09
C PRO A 177 -7.45 10.55 12.04
N ARG A 178 -7.40 9.28 11.67
CA ARG A 178 -6.72 8.24 12.45
C ARG A 178 -5.20 8.28 12.30
N ILE A 179 -4.72 8.88 11.24
CA ILE A 179 -3.29 9.02 10.95
C ILE A 179 -2.76 10.35 11.50
N VAL A 180 -3.43 11.47 11.20
CA VAL A 180 -2.92 12.81 11.53
C VAL A 180 -3.68 13.52 12.67
N GLY A 181 -4.68 12.86 13.24
CA GLY A 181 -5.59 13.46 14.22
C GLY A 181 -6.70 14.30 13.56
N HIS A 182 -7.79 14.53 14.31
CA HIS A 182 -9.01 15.13 13.77
C HIS A 182 -8.82 16.57 13.27
N ALA A 183 -8.09 17.40 14.03
CA ALA A 183 -7.89 18.81 13.69
C ALA A 183 -7.07 18.97 12.39
N ASN A 184 -5.96 18.25 12.25
CA ASN A 184 -5.17 18.26 11.01
C ASN A 184 -5.97 17.70 9.83
N ALA A 185 -6.77 16.65 10.04
CA ALA A 185 -7.61 16.10 8.97
C ALA A 185 -8.66 17.10 8.47
N LEU A 186 -9.31 17.85 9.37
CA LEU A 186 -10.23 18.93 8.99
C LEU A 186 -9.53 20.00 8.20
N ASP A 187 -8.38 20.51 8.68
CA ASP A 187 -7.60 21.50 7.95
C ASP A 187 -7.26 21.02 6.53
N LEU A 188 -6.69 19.81 6.41
CA LEU A 188 -6.24 19.28 5.12
C LEU A 188 -7.40 18.98 4.16
N LEU A 189 -8.54 18.47 4.65
CA LEU A 189 -9.68 18.15 3.81
C LEU A 189 -10.46 19.40 3.38
N MET A 190 -10.66 20.37 4.27
CA MET A 190 -11.40 21.59 3.95
C MET A 190 -10.59 22.54 3.07
N SER A 191 -9.32 22.77 3.40
CA SER A 191 -8.48 23.71 2.66
C SER A 191 -7.91 23.14 1.38
N ALA A 192 -7.69 21.83 1.31
CA ALA A 192 -6.90 21.13 0.29
C ALA A 192 -5.57 21.88 0.00
N ARG A 193 -4.97 22.47 1.04
CA ARG A 193 -3.68 23.14 0.93
C ARG A 193 -2.56 22.15 0.64
N ARG A 194 -1.45 22.66 0.16
CA ARG A 194 -0.23 21.86 0.02
C ARG A 194 0.43 21.68 1.38
N VAL A 195 0.91 20.47 1.63
CA VAL A 195 1.69 20.07 2.81
C VAL A 195 3.07 19.68 2.33
N GLN A 196 4.10 20.28 2.89
CA GLN A 196 5.49 19.92 2.60
C GLN A 196 5.89 18.69 3.41
N SER A 197 6.95 18.03 3.02
CA SER A 197 7.41 16.76 3.59
C SER A 197 7.74 16.84 5.09
N ASP A 198 8.35 17.92 5.56
CA ASP A 198 8.66 18.15 6.97
C ASP A 198 7.41 18.30 7.84
N GLU A 199 6.41 19.02 7.36
CA GLU A 199 5.11 19.11 8.01
C GLU A 199 4.42 17.75 7.99
N ALA A 200 4.46 17.02 6.86
CA ALA A 200 3.87 15.69 6.74
C ALA A 200 4.46 14.70 7.77
N LEU A 201 5.77 14.76 8.02
CA LEU A 201 6.42 13.99 9.07
C LEU A 201 5.94 14.43 10.47
N ARG A 202 5.93 15.74 10.73
CA ARG A 202 5.54 16.31 12.03
C ARG A 202 4.11 15.95 12.45
N ILE A 203 3.16 15.91 11.50
CA ILE A 203 1.76 15.56 11.78
C ILE A 203 1.47 14.06 11.69
N GLY A 204 2.47 13.21 11.42
CA GLY A 204 2.33 11.76 11.29
C GLY A 204 1.74 11.29 9.96
N LEU A 205 1.60 12.16 8.96
CA LEU A 205 1.12 11.78 7.63
C LEU A 205 2.07 10.79 6.95
N VAL A 206 3.36 10.92 7.19
CA VAL A 206 4.40 9.96 6.80
C VAL A 206 5.17 9.44 8.02
N ASN A 207 5.64 8.21 7.96
CA ASN A 207 6.37 7.56 9.05
C ASN A 207 7.85 7.91 9.03
N ARG A 208 8.42 8.14 7.84
CA ARG A 208 9.84 8.46 7.66
C ARG A 208 10.04 9.40 6.48
N LEU A 209 11.07 10.20 6.58
CA LEU A 209 11.50 11.14 5.55
C LEU A 209 12.97 10.86 5.22
N TYR A 210 13.29 10.81 3.95
CA TYR A 210 14.65 10.55 3.47
C TYR A 210 15.02 11.55 2.36
N PRO A 211 16.31 11.87 2.19
CA PRO A 211 16.78 12.53 0.99
C PRO A 211 16.27 11.78 -0.26
N SER A 212 15.87 12.51 -1.29
CA SER A 212 15.21 11.92 -2.46
C SER A 212 16.06 10.86 -3.19
N ASP A 213 17.38 11.01 -3.17
CA ASP A 213 18.35 10.07 -3.71
C ASP A 213 18.54 8.81 -2.84
N GLN A 214 18.20 8.88 -1.54
CA GLN A 214 18.33 7.76 -0.60
C GLN A 214 17.00 7.02 -0.33
N LEU A 215 15.85 7.63 -0.69
CA LEU A 215 14.52 7.08 -0.39
C LEU A 215 14.40 5.60 -0.80
N ARG A 216 14.85 5.28 -2.03
CA ARG A 216 14.78 3.91 -2.54
C ARG A 216 15.59 2.95 -1.69
N GLU A 217 16.87 3.26 -1.47
CA GLU A 217 17.78 2.40 -0.70
C GLU A 217 17.26 2.14 0.71
N GLN A 218 16.85 3.20 1.41
CA GLN A 218 16.35 3.14 2.79
C GLN A 218 15.02 2.38 2.89
N THR A 219 14.12 2.55 1.92
CA THR A 219 12.86 1.80 1.87
C THR A 219 13.10 0.31 1.68
N TYR A 220 13.99 -0.06 0.76
CA TYR A 220 14.30 -1.47 0.52
C TYR A 220 15.14 -2.10 1.63
N ALA A 221 15.99 -1.34 2.30
CA ALA A 221 16.69 -1.83 3.50
C ALA A 221 15.69 -2.23 4.59
N TYR A 222 14.70 -1.37 4.85
CA TYR A 222 13.62 -1.69 5.80
C TYR A 222 12.74 -2.85 5.33
N ALA A 223 12.40 -2.90 4.05
CA ALA A 223 11.57 -3.98 3.49
C ALA A 223 12.29 -5.35 3.57
N ARG A 224 13.61 -5.39 3.31
CA ARG A 224 14.43 -6.60 3.48
C ARG A 224 14.52 -7.04 4.94
N ASP A 225 14.65 -6.11 5.87
CA ASP A 225 14.64 -6.41 7.30
C ASP A 225 13.35 -7.13 7.70
N LEU A 226 12.19 -6.62 7.27
CA LEU A 226 10.90 -7.28 7.48
C LEU A 226 10.83 -8.65 6.79
N ALA A 227 11.32 -8.74 5.56
CA ALA A 227 11.20 -9.96 4.75
C ALA A 227 12.10 -11.11 5.24
N ASP A 228 13.25 -10.78 5.82
CA ASP A 228 14.26 -11.76 6.20
C ASP A 228 14.25 -12.09 7.70
N PHE A 229 13.90 -11.12 8.57
CA PHE A 229 14.09 -11.26 10.02
C PHE A 229 12.80 -11.22 10.82
N VAL A 230 11.64 -11.00 10.21
CA VAL A 230 10.36 -10.95 10.92
C VAL A 230 9.43 -12.06 10.43
N SER A 231 8.75 -12.73 11.38
CA SER A 231 7.81 -13.81 11.08
C SER A 231 6.62 -13.29 10.25
N PRO A 232 6.39 -13.82 9.04
CA PRO A 232 5.26 -13.39 8.21
C PRO A 232 3.91 -13.76 8.80
N SER A 233 3.80 -14.88 9.53
CA SER A 233 2.58 -15.25 10.23
C SER A 233 2.26 -14.25 11.35
N ALA A 234 3.26 -13.82 12.12
CA ALA A 234 3.08 -12.78 13.14
C ALA A 234 2.67 -11.43 12.54
N ILE A 235 3.34 -10.98 11.47
CA ILE A 235 2.98 -9.73 10.78
C ILE A 235 1.53 -9.75 10.31
N ALA A 236 1.08 -10.85 9.69
CA ALA A 236 -0.28 -10.97 9.18
C ALA A 236 -1.33 -10.82 10.30
N VAL A 237 -1.08 -11.43 11.45
CA VAL A 237 -1.97 -11.34 12.62
C VAL A 237 -1.93 -9.93 13.22
N ILE A 238 -0.75 -9.37 13.46
CA ILE A 238 -0.57 -8.02 14.02
C ILE A 238 -1.27 -6.98 13.14
N LYS A 239 -1.05 -7.04 11.81
CA LYS A 239 -1.70 -6.14 10.87
C LYS A 239 -3.23 -6.24 10.97
N ARG A 240 -3.78 -7.44 10.94
CA ARG A 240 -5.23 -7.67 11.09
C ARG A 240 -5.74 -7.09 12.41
N GLN A 241 -5.10 -7.40 13.53
CA GLN A 241 -5.49 -6.90 14.85
C GLN A 241 -5.56 -5.36 14.88
N LEU A 242 -4.51 -4.68 14.37
CA LEU A 242 -4.47 -3.22 14.37
C LEU A 242 -5.56 -2.58 13.50
N TYR A 243 -5.91 -3.20 12.37
CA TYR A 243 -7.01 -2.71 11.52
C TYR A 243 -8.40 -3.10 12.04
N ASP A 244 -8.52 -4.13 12.88
CA ASP A 244 -9.80 -4.52 13.49
C ASP A 244 -10.12 -3.73 14.78
N VAL A 245 -9.10 -3.25 15.51
CA VAL A 245 -9.25 -2.49 16.77
C VAL A 245 -10.26 -1.33 16.71
N PRO A 246 -10.36 -0.52 15.63
CA PRO A 246 -11.35 0.55 15.59
C PRO A 246 -12.82 0.11 15.64
N PHE A 247 -13.08 -1.18 15.51
CA PHE A 247 -14.40 -1.80 15.53
C PHE A 247 -14.62 -2.71 16.76
N GLN A 248 -13.71 -2.68 17.74
CA GLN A 248 -13.70 -3.56 18.90
C GLN A 248 -13.59 -2.76 20.20
N THR A 249 -14.12 -3.33 21.27
CA THR A 249 -13.78 -2.94 22.64
C THR A 249 -12.43 -3.55 23.04
N LEU A 250 -11.81 -3.02 24.11
CA LEU A 250 -10.58 -3.60 24.67
C LEU A 250 -10.77 -5.08 25.07
N ALA A 251 -11.94 -5.43 25.60
CA ALA A 251 -12.24 -6.81 26.01
C ALA A 251 -12.26 -7.75 24.80
N GLU A 252 -12.93 -7.35 23.70
CA GLU A 252 -12.96 -8.13 22.45
C GLU A 252 -11.57 -8.27 21.83
N ALA A 253 -10.79 -7.20 21.77
CA ALA A 253 -9.42 -7.21 21.28
C ALA A 253 -8.53 -8.14 22.10
N THR A 254 -8.71 -8.15 23.47
CA THR A 254 -7.95 -9.07 24.35
C THR A 254 -8.32 -10.52 24.12
N VAL A 255 -9.61 -10.84 23.92
CA VAL A 255 -10.07 -12.20 23.61
C VAL A 255 -9.49 -12.67 22.28
N ASP A 256 -9.51 -11.81 21.24
CA ASP A 256 -8.89 -12.13 19.95
C ASP A 256 -7.37 -12.37 20.10
N ALA A 257 -6.67 -11.48 20.81
CA ALA A 257 -5.23 -11.62 21.04
C ALA A 257 -4.88 -12.95 21.76
N ASN A 258 -5.65 -13.33 22.78
CA ASN A 258 -5.41 -14.58 23.50
C ASN A 258 -5.63 -15.82 22.61
N ARG A 259 -6.65 -15.79 21.75
CA ARG A 259 -6.89 -16.85 20.77
C ARG A 259 -5.74 -16.97 19.78
N GLU A 260 -5.32 -15.86 19.18
CA GLU A 260 -4.22 -15.83 18.21
C GLU A 260 -2.87 -16.21 18.85
N MET A 261 -2.65 -15.83 20.11
CA MET A 261 -1.45 -16.24 20.86
C MET A 261 -1.33 -17.76 20.96
N VAL A 262 -2.44 -18.46 21.28
CA VAL A 262 -2.44 -19.94 21.35
C VAL A 262 -2.09 -20.57 19.99
N VAL A 263 -2.59 -19.99 18.90
CA VAL A 263 -2.26 -20.44 17.53
C VAL A 263 -0.78 -20.20 17.23
N ALA A 264 -0.29 -18.99 17.51
CA ALA A 264 1.10 -18.59 17.25
C ALA A 264 2.11 -19.48 18.01
N LEU A 265 1.85 -19.79 19.29
CA LEU A 265 2.71 -20.67 20.11
C LEU A 265 2.84 -22.10 19.54
N ARG A 266 1.87 -22.56 18.73
CA ARG A 266 1.91 -23.86 18.06
C ARG A 266 2.61 -23.81 16.69
N GLY A 267 2.80 -22.61 16.14
CA GLY A 267 3.38 -22.39 14.82
C GLY A 267 4.86 -22.77 14.74
N SER A 268 5.33 -23.02 13.52
CA SER A 268 6.76 -23.24 13.25
C SER A 268 7.58 -21.98 13.44
N ASP A 269 7.01 -20.82 13.14
CA ASP A 269 7.70 -19.54 13.27
C ASP A 269 8.03 -19.20 14.73
N PHE A 270 7.16 -19.54 15.69
CA PHE A 270 7.48 -19.38 17.12
C PHE A 270 8.68 -20.22 17.53
N ARG A 271 8.68 -21.51 17.14
CA ARG A 271 9.81 -22.43 17.45
C ARG A 271 11.11 -21.95 16.83
N GLU A 272 11.06 -21.50 15.57
CA GLU A 272 12.22 -20.92 14.87
C GLU A 272 12.70 -19.63 15.54
N GLY A 273 11.78 -18.74 15.93
CA GLY A 273 12.12 -17.51 16.63
C GLY A 273 12.88 -17.77 17.94
N VAL A 274 12.44 -18.73 18.74
CA VAL A 274 13.13 -19.16 19.98
C VAL A 274 14.48 -19.80 19.65
N ALA A 275 14.53 -20.74 18.70
CA ALA A 275 15.77 -21.46 18.34
C ALA A 275 16.83 -20.50 17.80
N SER A 276 16.47 -19.64 16.83
CA SER A 276 17.39 -18.68 16.23
C SER A 276 17.95 -17.69 17.25
N PHE A 277 17.13 -17.24 18.21
CA PHE A 277 17.58 -16.36 19.30
C PHE A 277 18.58 -17.05 20.22
N MET A 278 18.29 -18.30 20.67
CA MET A 278 19.19 -19.06 21.54
C MET A 278 20.50 -19.44 20.85
N GLU A 279 20.45 -19.73 19.56
CA GLU A 279 21.60 -20.10 18.72
C GLU A 279 22.37 -18.88 18.17
N LYS A 280 21.88 -17.67 18.40
CA LYS A 280 22.46 -16.40 17.90
C LYS A 280 22.68 -16.38 16.39
N ARG A 281 21.74 -16.87 15.64
CA ARG A 281 21.73 -16.91 14.17
C ARG A 281 20.52 -16.15 13.58
N PRO A 282 20.59 -15.76 12.33
CA PRO A 282 19.41 -15.27 11.62
C PRO A 282 18.26 -16.30 11.60
N PRO A 283 17.00 -15.86 11.76
CA PRO A 283 15.85 -16.74 11.69
C PRO A 283 15.56 -17.20 10.25
N ARG A 284 14.86 -18.33 10.13
CA ARG A 284 14.40 -18.91 8.86
C ARG A 284 12.90 -19.12 8.90
N PHE A 285 12.14 -18.04 9.02
CA PHE A 285 10.70 -18.08 9.10
C PHE A 285 10.05 -18.60 7.82
N THR A 286 9.03 -19.42 7.97
CA THR A 286 8.28 -20.01 6.86
C THR A 286 6.89 -19.41 6.67
N GLY A 287 6.37 -18.71 7.69
CA GLY A 287 5.01 -18.17 7.71
C GLY A 287 3.95 -19.21 8.11
N LYS A 288 4.35 -20.29 8.78
CA LYS A 288 3.45 -21.39 9.17
C LYS A 288 3.43 -21.61 10.67
#